data_53be10ca877652c3a57c22c5f02d8995
#
_entry.id   53be10ca877652c3a57c22c5f02d8995
#
_cell.length_a   1.000
_cell.length_b   1.000
_cell.length_c   1.000
_cell.angle_alpha   90.00
_cell.angle_beta   90.00
_cell.angle_gamma   90.00
#
_symmetry.space_group_name_H-M   'P 1'
#
loop_
_entity.id
_entity.type
_entity.pdbx_description
1 polymer ?
#
loop_
_entity_poly.entity_id
_entity_poly.type
_entity_poly.pdbx_seq_one_letter_code
_entity_poly.pdbx_strand_id
1 'polypeptide(L)'
;MKSIAYLLLIAGFLGGAYATALDTEVVNWTLFAIAAAAAVAGVLLAKHADRAHATSGAVLESNRSELLESIGNVVRDLGEMTNGEPLKGEPLRHWIDEKLRPDLRRFVEARESMVHLFDLQTYADIMSEFAAGERYVNRVWSSSADGYDEEAERYLERAAQQFKDAQEQLNEAAA
;
A
#
# COMPACT_ATOMS: atom_id res chain seq x y z
N MET A 1 -16.32 -8.10 -17.32
CA MET A 1 -16.09 -9.33 -16.53
C MET A 1 -16.40 -9.12 -15.05
N LYS A 2 -16.01 -8.02 -14.42
CA LYS A 2 -16.32 -7.75 -13.00
C LYS A 2 -17.83 -7.82 -12.67
N SER A 3 -18.69 -7.21 -13.50
CA SER A 3 -20.15 -7.22 -13.27
C SER A 3 -20.74 -8.66 -13.23
N ILE A 4 -20.27 -9.54 -14.09
CA ILE A 4 -20.72 -10.95 -14.12
C ILE A 4 -20.24 -11.69 -12.85
N ALA A 5 -19.04 -11.43 -12.40
CA ALA A 5 -18.49 -12.01 -11.18
C ALA A 5 -19.32 -11.62 -9.94
N TYR A 6 -19.66 -10.33 -9.81
CA TYR A 6 -20.51 -9.86 -8.72
C TYR A 6 -21.95 -10.38 -8.81
N LEU A 7 -22.52 -10.49 -10.01
CA LEU A 7 -23.84 -11.10 -10.19
C LEU A 7 -23.87 -12.55 -9.75
N LEU A 8 -22.86 -13.35 -10.10
CA LEU A 8 -22.73 -14.74 -9.66
C LEU A 8 -22.58 -14.85 -8.13
N LEU A 9 -21.80 -13.95 -7.54
CA LEU A 9 -21.60 -13.92 -6.10
C LEU A 9 -22.92 -13.60 -5.36
N ILE A 10 -23.65 -12.58 -5.81
CA ILE A 10 -24.94 -12.18 -5.24
C ILE A 10 -25.96 -13.29 -5.44
N ALA A 11 -26.08 -13.86 -6.64
CA ALA A 11 -27.00 -14.95 -6.95
C ALA A 11 -26.69 -16.21 -6.13
N GLY A 12 -25.40 -16.53 -5.97
CA GLY A 12 -24.96 -17.66 -5.13
C GLY A 12 -25.30 -17.45 -3.65
N PHE A 13 -25.05 -16.26 -3.12
CA PHE A 13 -25.37 -15.92 -1.74
C PHE A 13 -26.89 -15.96 -1.47
N LEU A 14 -27.69 -15.28 -2.32
CA LEU A 14 -29.14 -15.24 -2.19
C LEU A 14 -29.76 -16.64 -2.43
N GLY A 15 -29.23 -17.40 -3.40
CA GLY A 15 -29.66 -18.78 -3.68
C GLY A 15 -29.36 -19.72 -2.51
N GLY A 16 -28.21 -19.60 -1.87
CA GLY A 16 -27.85 -20.33 -0.66
C GLY A 16 -28.77 -20.01 0.52
N ALA A 17 -29.02 -18.71 0.77
CA ALA A 17 -29.94 -18.26 1.79
C ALA A 17 -31.38 -18.77 1.53
N TYR A 18 -31.84 -18.73 0.27
CA TYR A 18 -33.12 -19.26 -0.13
C TYR A 18 -33.22 -20.78 0.08
N ALA A 19 -32.18 -21.54 -0.30
CA ALA A 19 -32.15 -22.99 -0.12
C ALA A 19 -32.27 -23.44 1.34
N THR A 20 -31.77 -22.63 2.27
CA THR A 20 -31.87 -22.89 3.72
C THR A 20 -33.19 -22.38 4.34
N ALA A 21 -33.87 -21.44 3.67
CA ALA A 21 -35.14 -20.86 4.14
C ALA A 21 -36.39 -21.60 3.65
N LEU A 22 -36.24 -22.48 2.63
CA LEU A 22 -37.38 -23.22 2.03
C LEU A 22 -38.05 -24.18 2.98
N ASP A 23 -37.31 -24.81 3.87
CA ASP A 23 -37.78 -25.73 4.88
C ASP A 23 -37.07 -25.43 6.21
N THR A 24 -37.82 -25.41 7.29
CA THR A 24 -37.29 -25.12 8.63
C THR A 24 -36.64 -26.35 9.30
N GLU A 25 -36.91 -27.54 8.80
CA GLU A 25 -36.40 -28.79 9.39
C GLU A 25 -35.30 -29.46 8.53
N VAL A 26 -35.33 -29.29 7.19
CA VAL A 26 -34.38 -29.97 6.28
C VAL A 26 -33.83 -29.02 5.22
N VAL A 27 -32.51 -28.90 5.18
CA VAL A 27 -31.81 -28.11 4.15
C VAL A 27 -31.77 -28.88 2.82
N ASN A 28 -32.17 -28.22 1.73
CA ASN A 28 -31.96 -28.77 0.38
C ASN A 28 -30.50 -28.67 -0.04
N TRP A 29 -29.70 -29.66 0.34
CA TRP A 29 -28.26 -29.70 0.11
C TRP A 29 -27.84 -29.61 -1.36
N THR A 30 -28.67 -30.12 -2.28
CA THR A 30 -28.39 -30.02 -3.72
C THR A 30 -28.48 -28.60 -4.22
N LEU A 31 -29.54 -27.87 -3.86
CA LEU A 31 -29.72 -26.46 -4.22
C LEU A 31 -28.67 -25.59 -3.57
N PHE A 32 -28.40 -25.86 -2.27
CA PHE A 32 -27.34 -25.15 -1.53
C PHE A 32 -25.95 -25.34 -2.18
N ALA A 33 -25.60 -26.58 -2.59
CA ALA A 33 -24.31 -26.83 -3.22
C ALA A 33 -24.17 -26.13 -4.57
N ILE A 34 -25.21 -26.05 -5.37
CA ILE A 34 -25.22 -25.30 -6.63
C ILE A 34 -25.01 -23.79 -6.37
N ALA A 35 -25.74 -23.25 -5.40
CA ALA A 35 -25.61 -21.84 -5.00
C ALA A 35 -24.21 -21.52 -4.46
N ALA A 36 -23.66 -22.40 -3.61
CA ALA A 36 -22.30 -22.26 -3.09
C ALA A 36 -21.25 -22.31 -4.21
N ALA A 37 -21.39 -23.24 -5.16
CA ALA A 37 -20.50 -23.32 -6.32
C ALA A 37 -20.54 -22.04 -7.18
N ALA A 38 -21.74 -21.46 -7.39
CA ALA A 38 -21.90 -20.20 -8.10
C ALA A 38 -21.22 -19.03 -7.36
N ALA A 39 -21.36 -18.97 -6.03
CA ALA A 39 -20.68 -17.95 -5.21
C ALA A 39 -19.15 -18.07 -5.30
N VAL A 40 -18.61 -19.29 -5.18
CA VAL A 40 -17.16 -19.56 -5.31
C VAL A 40 -16.65 -19.16 -6.70
N ALA A 41 -17.38 -19.56 -7.76
CA ALA A 41 -17.03 -19.14 -9.13
C ALA A 41 -17.03 -17.61 -9.27
N GLY A 42 -18.00 -16.91 -8.69
CA GLY A 42 -18.07 -15.45 -8.65
C GLY A 42 -16.82 -14.84 -7.99
N VAL A 43 -16.40 -15.36 -6.84
CA VAL A 43 -15.17 -14.89 -6.15
C VAL A 43 -13.92 -15.11 -7.00
N LEU A 44 -13.78 -16.30 -7.62
CA LEU A 44 -12.61 -16.62 -8.45
C LEU A 44 -12.53 -15.72 -9.70
N LEU A 45 -13.67 -15.47 -10.35
CA LEU A 45 -13.75 -14.57 -11.50
C LEU A 45 -13.47 -13.13 -11.13
N ALA A 46 -13.99 -12.65 -9.99
CA ALA A 46 -13.68 -11.29 -9.49
C ALA A 46 -12.18 -11.15 -9.23
N LYS A 47 -11.58 -12.10 -8.51
CA LYS A 47 -10.15 -12.09 -8.19
C LYS A 47 -9.26 -12.15 -9.44
N HIS A 48 -9.68 -12.94 -10.45
CA HIS A 48 -8.97 -13.02 -11.73
C HIS A 48 -9.04 -11.67 -12.50
N ALA A 49 -10.21 -11.04 -12.52
CA ALA A 49 -10.41 -9.74 -13.18
C ALA A 49 -9.64 -8.62 -12.47
N ASP A 50 -9.54 -8.65 -11.14
CA ASP A 50 -8.75 -7.68 -10.37
C ASP A 50 -7.26 -7.84 -10.64
N ARG A 51 -6.75 -9.08 -10.67
CA ARG A 51 -5.34 -9.35 -11.01
C ARG A 51 -5.01 -8.89 -12.43
N ALA A 52 -5.84 -9.22 -13.41
CA ALA A 52 -5.62 -8.80 -14.80
C ALA A 52 -5.63 -7.27 -14.96
N HIS A 53 -6.40 -6.56 -14.13
CA HIS A 53 -6.39 -5.09 -14.12
C HIS A 53 -5.12 -4.55 -13.45
N ALA A 54 -4.76 -5.06 -12.29
CA ALA A 54 -3.57 -4.63 -11.55
C ALA A 54 -2.26 -4.86 -12.33
N THR A 55 -2.21 -5.86 -13.20
CA THR A 55 -1.05 -6.19 -14.05
C THR A 55 -1.15 -5.59 -15.45
N SER A 56 -2.15 -4.75 -15.74
CA SER A 56 -2.21 -4.07 -17.04
C SER A 56 -1.03 -3.10 -17.20
N GLY A 57 -0.41 -3.04 -18.39
CA GLY A 57 0.75 -2.21 -18.64
C GLY A 57 0.54 -0.73 -18.29
N ALA A 58 -0.66 -0.20 -18.54
CA ALA A 58 -1.00 1.18 -18.21
C ALA A 58 -1.03 1.45 -16.69
N VAL A 59 -1.55 0.51 -15.89
CA VAL A 59 -1.57 0.62 -14.42
C VAL A 59 -0.15 0.48 -13.86
N LEU A 60 0.63 -0.47 -14.37
CA LEU A 60 2.02 -0.65 -13.94
C LEU A 60 2.87 0.57 -14.23
N GLU A 61 2.73 1.19 -15.42
CA GLU A 61 3.47 2.41 -15.76
C GLU A 61 3.03 3.61 -14.90
N SER A 62 1.73 3.76 -14.65
CA SER A 62 1.22 4.78 -13.73
C SER A 62 1.79 4.59 -12.31
N ASN A 63 1.80 3.37 -11.81
CA ASN A 63 2.34 3.07 -10.48
C ASN A 63 3.86 3.21 -10.42
N ARG A 64 4.58 2.90 -11.52
CA ARG A 64 6.02 3.17 -11.61
C ARG A 64 6.32 4.65 -11.47
N SER A 65 5.58 5.49 -12.19
CA SER A 65 5.72 6.95 -12.08
C SER A 65 5.41 7.45 -10.67
N GLU A 66 4.36 6.92 -10.05
CA GLU A 66 3.94 7.25 -8.68
C GLU A 66 5.00 6.88 -7.65
N LEU A 67 5.63 5.71 -7.78
CA LEU A 67 6.72 5.26 -6.91
C LEU A 67 7.93 6.19 -7.00
N LEU A 68 8.38 6.51 -8.23
CA LEU A 68 9.53 7.38 -8.47
C LEU A 68 9.29 8.81 -7.99
N GLU A 69 8.10 9.36 -8.26
CA GLU A 69 7.75 10.72 -7.85
C GLU A 69 7.62 10.84 -6.35
N SER A 70 6.87 9.94 -5.71
CA SER A 70 6.60 10.02 -4.27
C SER A 70 7.86 9.84 -3.42
N ILE A 71 8.73 8.85 -3.74
CA ILE A 71 10.00 8.71 -3.02
C ILE A 71 10.94 9.90 -3.30
N GLY A 72 10.92 10.42 -4.53
CA GLY A 72 11.68 11.62 -4.90
C GLY A 72 11.29 12.85 -4.09
N ASN A 73 10.00 13.05 -3.88
CA ASN A 73 9.48 14.13 -3.03
C ASN A 73 9.92 13.94 -1.57
N VAL A 74 9.78 12.73 -1.02
CA VAL A 74 10.20 12.41 0.36
C VAL A 74 11.69 12.71 0.57
N VAL A 75 12.55 12.26 -0.34
CA VAL A 75 14.01 12.48 -0.24
C VAL A 75 14.37 13.97 -0.37
N ARG A 76 13.74 14.69 -1.30
CA ARG A 76 13.91 16.12 -1.47
C ARG A 76 13.51 16.88 -0.19
N ASP A 77 12.32 16.63 0.31
CA ASP A 77 11.74 17.36 1.43
C ASP A 77 12.52 17.08 2.73
N LEU A 78 12.97 15.85 2.95
CA LEU A 78 13.87 15.50 4.05
C LEU A 78 15.25 16.14 3.88
N GLY A 79 15.79 16.19 2.66
CA GLY A 79 17.05 16.85 2.35
C GLY A 79 16.99 18.36 2.63
N GLU A 80 15.90 19.02 2.27
CA GLU A 80 15.68 20.43 2.59
C GLU A 80 15.61 20.68 4.10
N MET A 81 14.91 19.78 4.83
CA MET A 81 14.76 19.88 6.28
C MET A 81 16.07 19.63 7.03
N THR A 82 16.88 18.65 6.61
CA THR A 82 18.15 18.32 7.27
C THR A 82 19.28 19.31 6.97
N ASN A 83 19.24 19.98 5.80
CA ASN A 83 20.25 20.97 5.41
C ASN A 83 19.86 22.43 5.78
N GLY A 84 18.60 22.65 6.17
CA GLY A 84 18.08 23.95 6.55
C GLY A 84 18.14 24.22 8.06
N GLU A 85 17.41 25.23 8.50
CA GLU A 85 17.18 25.46 9.93
C GLU A 85 16.14 24.44 10.42
N PRO A 86 16.50 23.52 11.35
CA PRO A 86 15.61 22.43 11.73
C PRO A 86 14.39 22.95 12.49
N LEU A 87 13.21 22.58 12.03
CA LEU A 87 11.98 22.78 12.79
C LEU A 87 12.01 21.90 14.05
N LYS A 88 11.38 22.38 15.13
CA LYS A 88 11.31 21.68 16.42
C LYS A 88 9.90 21.67 16.95
N GLY A 89 9.59 20.70 17.80
CA GLY A 89 8.32 20.62 18.48
C GLY A 89 7.12 20.48 17.52
N GLU A 90 6.07 21.27 17.78
CA GLU A 90 4.82 21.22 17.00
C GLU A 90 5.01 21.57 15.51
N PRO A 91 5.78 22.61 15.12
CA PRO A 91 6.07 22.90 13.72
C PRO A 91 6.67 21.70 12.95
N LEU A 92 7.58 20.93 13.56
CA LEU A 92 8.18 19.76 12.94
C LEU A 92 7.13 18.65 12.73
N ARG A 93 6.29 18.38 13.73
CA ARG A 93 5.21 17.38 13.58
C ARG A 93 4.21 17.76 12.50
N HIS A 94 3.79 19.03 12.48
CA HIS A 94 2.89 19.53 11.44
C HIS A 94 3.50 19.39 10.04
N TRP A 95 4.78 19.71 9.89
CA TRP A 95 5.51 19.53 8.64
C TRP A 95 5.55 18.05 8.21
N ILE A 96 5.82 17.11 9.13
CA ILE A 96 5.78 15.67 8.84
C ILE A 96 4.37 15.25 8.36
N ASP A 97 3.33 15.70 9.06
CA ASP A 97 1.95 15.32 8.77
C ASP A 97 1.46 15.87 7.43
N GLU A 98 1.83 17.10 7.07
CA GLU A 98 1.34 17.80 5.87
C GLU A 98 2.24 17.57 4.64
N LYS A 99 3.54 17.36 4.82
CA LYS A 99 4.50 17.23 3.72
C LYS A 99 4.92 15.79 3.45
N LEU A 100 5.40 15.08 4.47
CA LEU A 100 5.94 13.73 4.24
C LEU A 100 4.85 12.65 4.14
N ARG A 101 3.86 12.65 5.02
CA ARG A 101 2.86 11.58 5.08
C ARG A 101 2.05 11.40 3.81
N PRO A 102 1.66 12.43 3.06
CA PRO A 102 0.98 12.24 1.79
C PRO A 102 1.80 11.42 0.79
N ASP A 103 3.09 11.76 0.60
CA ASP A 103 3.96 11.05 -0.34
C ASP A 103 4.34 9.66 0.15
N LEU A 104 4.56 9.46 1.45
CA LEU A 104 4.74 8.13 2.04
C LEU A 104 3.53 7.23 1.75
N ARG A 105 2.31 7.75 1.86
CA ARG A 105 1.08 7.03 1.54
C ARG A 105 0.98 6.68 0.06
N ARG A 106 1.26 7.63 -0.83
CA ARG A 106 1.29 7.42 -2.29
C ARG A 106 2.23 6.26 -2.66
N PHE A 107 3.44 6.26 -2.08
CA PHE A 107 4.40 5.18 -2.29
C PHE A 107 3.85 3.83 -1.83
N VAL A 108 3.29 3.78 -0.62
CA VAL A 108 2.71 2.56 -0.04
C VAL A 108 1.54 2.03 -0.87
N GLU A 109 0.70 2.89 -1.44
CA GLU A 109 -0.42 2.49 -2.30
C GLU A 109 0.05 1.87 -3.62
N ALA A 110 1.17 2.34 -4.18
CA ALA A 110 1.74 1.84 -5.44
C ALA A 110 2.70 0.63 -5.26
N ARG A 111 3.17 0.35 -4.05
CA ARG A 111 4.28 -0.58 -3.76
C ARG A 111 4.11 -1.99 -4.30
N GLU A 112 2.86 -2.53 -4.30
CA GLU A 112 2.62 -3.92 -4.75
C GLU A 112 2.92 -4.11 -6.25
N SER A 113 2.90 -3.03 -7.02
CA SER A 113 3.26 -3.05 -8.43
C SER A 113 4.74 -3.37 -8.66
N MET A 114 5.63 -3.10 -7.69
CA MET A 114 7.07 -3.40 -7.81
C MET A 114 7.35 -4.87 -8.04
N VAL A 115 6.55 -5.79 -7.45
CA VAL A 115 6.69 -7.24 -7.68
C VAL A 115 6.46 -7.61 -9.15
N HIS A 116 5.63 -6.85 -9.84
CA HIS A 116 5.30 -7.06 -11.27
C HIS A 116 6.19 -6.26 -12.21
N LEU A 117 6.70 -5.13 -11.76
CA LEU A 117 7.61 -4.26 -12.52
C LEU A 117 9.05 -4.79 -12.51
N PHE A 118 9.47 -5.31 -11.38
CA PHE A 118 10.84 -5.76 -11.14
C PHE A 118 10.85 -7.26 -10.81
N ASP A 119 10.95 -7.59 -9.52
CA ASP A 119 10.83 -8.92 -8.96
C ASP A 119 10.61 -8.84 -7.44
N LEU A 120 10.39 -10.00 -6.80
CA LEU A 120 10.09 -10.06 -5.37
C LEU A 120 11.31 -9.67 -4.49
N GLN A 121 12.53 -9.98 -4.93
CA GLN A 121 13.74 -9.65 -4.17
C GLN A 121 13.96 -8.13 -4.18
N THR A 122 13.93 -7.51 -5.34
CA THR A 122 14.03 -6.05 -5.52
C THR A 122 12.95 -5.32 -4.69
N TYR A 123 11.69 -5.81 -4.73
CA TYR A 123 10.63 -5.30 -3.86
C TYR A 123 11.00 -5.37 -2.38
N ALA A 124 11.52 -6.52 -1.92
CA ALA A 124 11.85 -6.73 -0.51
C ALA A 124 13.01 -5.81 -0.06
N ASP A 125 14.01 -5.63 -0.91
CA ASP A 125 15.17 -4.78 -0.62
C ASP A 125 14.74 -3.30 -0.50
N ILE A 126 14.03 -2.76 -1.48
CA ILE A 126 13.50 -1.38 -1.46
C ILE A 126 12.58 -1.18 -0.24
N MET A 127 11.66 -2.12 0.03
CA MET A 127 10.73 -2.00 1.15
C MET A 127 11.41 -2.13 2.51
N SER A 128 12.56 -2.79 2.61
CA SER A 128 13.36 -2.86 3.84
C SER A 128 13.85 -1.48 4.23
N GLU A 129 14.46 -0.75 3.30
CA GLU A 129 14.96 0.61 3.53
C GLU A 129 13.81 1.60 3.75
N PHE A 130 12.77 1.53 2.92
CA PHE A 130 11.58 2.36 3.06
C PHE A 130 10.94 2.21 4.45
N ALA A 131 10.71 0.98 4.91
CA ALA A 131 10.13 0.71 6.23
C ALA A 131 11.06 1.13 7.39
N ALA A 132 12.38 1.10 7.19
CA ALA A 132 13.32 1.66 8.15
C ALA A 132 13.17 3.18 8.23
N GLY A 133 13.06 3.86 7.09
CA GLY A 133 12.77 5.30 7.01
C GLY A 133 11.48 5.68 7.73
N GLU A 134 10.38 4.98 7.47
CA GLU A 134 9.10 5.22 8.16
C GLU A 134 9.21 5.06 9.69
N ARG A 135 9.93 4.03 10.17
CA ARG A 135 10.16 3.86 11.61
C ARG A 135 10.92 5.05 12.21
N TYR A 136 11.91 5.59 11.50
CA TYR A 136 12.61 6.78 11.96
C TYR A 136 11.75 8.04 11.94
N VAL A 137 10.93 8.27 10.90
CA VAL A 137 9.95 9.37 10.87
C VAL A 137 8.99 9.30 12.06
N ASN A 138 8.49 8.10 12.39
CA ASN A 138 7.62 7.92 13.55
C ASN A 138 8.35 8.23 14.87
N ARG A 139 9.66 7.94 14.97
CA ARG A 139 10.49 8.32 16.12
C ARG A 139 10.74 9.83 16.18
N VAL A 140 10.99 10.47 15.04
CA VAL A 140 11.07 11.95 14.96
C VAL A 140 9.81 12.57 15.53
N TRP A 141 8.66 12.10 15.08
CA TRP A 141 7.37 12.60 15.54
C TRP A 141 7.19 12.45 17.06
N SER A 142 7.48 11.23 17.60
CA SER A 142 7.35 10.96 19.03
C SER A 142 8.33 11.77 19.88
N SER A 143 9.63 11.76 19.51
CA SER A 143 10.66 12.51 20.24
C SER A 143 10.37 14.02 20.24
N SER A 144 9.86 14.54 19.10
CA SER A 144 9.42 15.92 19.00
C SER A 144 8.19 16.23 19.87
N ALA A 145 7.27 15.26 20.04
CA ALA A 145 6.12 15.42 20.92
C ALA A 145 6.52 15.44 22.41
N ASP A 146 7.53 14.67 22.76
CA ASP A 146 8.06 14.55 24.13
C ASP A 146 9.09 15.64 24.47
N GLY A 147 9.45 16.52 23.52
CA GLY A 147 10.41 17.61 23.72
C GLY A 147 11.87 17.19 23.63
N TYR A 148 12.18 16.02 23.07
CA TYR A 148 13.54 15.54 22.84
C TYR A 148 14.08 15.97 21.47
N ASP A 149 14.29 17.26 21.27
CA ASP A 149 14.64 17.87 19.97
C ASP A 149 15.93 17.29 19.39
N GLU A 150 16.98 17.09 20.19
CA GLU A 150 18.24 16.50 19.72
C GLU A 150 18.09 15.05 19.25
N GLU A 151 17.19 14.30 19.86
CA GLU A 151 16.89 12.94 19.46
C GLU A 151 16.06 12.93 18.17
N ALA A 152 15.09 13.83 18.04
CA ALA A 152 14.31 14.01 16.83
C ALA A 152 15.19 14.35 15.63
N GLU A 153 16.17 15.27 15.79
CA GLU A 153 17.13 15.65 14.75
C GLU A 153 17.97 14.44 14.29
N ARG A 154 18.52 13.65 15.20
CA ARG A 154 19.27 12.44 14.86
C ARG A 154 18.43 11.40 14.11
N TYR A 155 17.14 11.24 14.46
CA TYR A 155 16.25 10.34 13.73
C TYR A 155 15.85 10.89 12.37
N LEU A 156 15.75 12.21 12.22
CA LEU A 156 15.47 12.85 10.94
C LEU A 156 16.60 12.57 9.93
N GLU A 157 17.85 12.71 10.35
CA GLU A 157 19.01 12.37 9.52
C GLU A 157 19.01 10.89 9.08
N ARG A 158 18.67 9.99 10.03
CA ARG A 158 18.57 8.56 9.72
C ARG A 158 17.43 8.25 8.77
N ALA A 159 16.29 8.92 8.93
CA ALA A 159 15.17 8.78 8.01
C ALA A 159 15.57 9.22 6.60
N ALA A 160 16.24 10.37 6.48
CA ALA A 160 16.69 10.89 5.20
C ALA A 160 17.65 9.91 4.50
N GLN A 161 18.59 9.29 5.23
CA GLN A 161 19.50 8.30 4.65
C GLN A 161 18.75 7.06 4.17
N GLN A 162 17.83 6.51 4.95
CA GLN A 162 17.09 5.29 4.58
C GLN A 162 16.19 5.49 3.35
N PHE A 163 15.51 6.64 3.25
CA PHE A 163 14.73 6.93 2.05
C PHE A 163 15.59 7.20 0.83
N LYS A 164 16.78 7.78 1.01
CA LYS A 164 17.74 7.93 -0.07
C LYS A 164 18.21 6.57 -0.58
N ASP A 165 18.54 5.64 0.31
CA ASP A 165 18.96 4.29 -0.04
C ASP A 165 17.82 3.55 -0.79
N ALA A 166 16.56 3.68 -0.31
CA ALA A 166 15.39 3.14 -1.00
C ALA A 166 15.20 3.75 -2.40
N GLN A 167 15.39 5.07 -2.56
CA GLN A 167 15.30 5.75 -3.84
C GLN A 167 16.39 5.30 -4.81
N GLU A 168 17.62 5.14 -4.35
CA GLU A 168 18.75 4.67 -5.18
C GLU A 168 18.47 3.27 -5.72
N GLN A 169 18.04 2.34 -4.87
CA GLN A 169 17.65 0.98 -5.28
C GLN A 169 16.47 0.98 -6.27
N LEU A 170 15.45 1.82 -6.03
CA LEU A 170 14.33 1.94 -6.95
C LEU A 170 14.76 2.49 -8.32
N ASN A 171 15.61 3.50 -8.35
CA ASN A 171 16.13 4.08 -9.60
C ASN A 171 16.98 3.08 -10.38
N GLU A 172 17.82 2.30 -9.71
CA GLU A 172 18.61 1.23 -10.33
C GLU A 172 17.71 0.16 -10.94
N ALA A 173 16.66 -0.25 -10.24
CA ALA A 173 15.71 -1.23 -10.75
C ALA A 173 14.85 -0.70 -11.91
N ALA A 174 14.62 0.60 -11.95
CA ALA A 174 13.79 1.26 -12.96
C ALA A 174 14.57 1.69 -14.23
N ALA A 175 15.90 1.62 -14.23
CA ALA A 175 16.75 1.98 -15.36
C ALA A 175 16.72 0.92 -16.47
#